data_18b3bc69cf4003fa5d7249726f1592db
#
_entry.id   18b3bc69cf4003fa5d7249726f1592db
#
_cell.length_a   1.000
_cell.length_b   1.000
_cell.length_c   1.000
_cell.angle_alpha   90.00
_cell.angle_beta   90.00
_cell.angle_gamma   90.00
#
_symmetry.space_group_name_H-M   'P 1'
#
loop_
_entity.id
_entity.type
_entity.pdbx_description
1 polymer ?
#
loop_
_entity_poly.entity_id
_entity_poly.type
_entity_poly.pdbx_seq_one_letter_code
_entity_poly.pdbx_strand_id
1 'polypeptide(L)'
;SGGTDSIVMAVKAARDYARAKHGLTGGLNIIAPSSVHPAFDKAGMMMDIEVRRIPVKDYLADVEAMEAAIDEHTLMLVGSAPCFPFGLIDPIEKLGKLAQKRVLWLHVDACVGGYIAPFVRMNGVDLPKFDFSVPGVSSISGDLHKYGYASKGASTVFFRTKEMRDFMHFDAGPWPLGRMVTPTLAGTRPGGAIAAAWAITQYLGVDGYREKQREVVAARETIAKGDRDLGFQVLGEPQLGIIAFTHPEHDPLRIYTELMKRGWFTAALIEPRALHLMLSPKHNEVAAQYLADLNEARATIREESIPSYAGTI
;
A
#
# COMPACT_ATOMS: atom_id res chain seq x y z
N SER A 1 2.07 -15.47 -0.13
CA SER A 1 1.70 -15.59 1.29
C SER A 1 1.31 -14.23 1.92
N GLY A 2 1.29 -13.15 1.19
CA GLY A 2 0.94 -11.80 1.65
C GLY A 2 1.61 -10.74 0.79
N GLY A 3 1.25 -9.45 1.00
CA GLY A 3 1.77 -8.33 0.20
C GLY A 3 3.29 -8.23 0.22
N THR A 4 3.92 -8.50 1.36
CA THR A 4 5.38 -8.54 1.47
C THR A 4 6.00 -9.57 0.50
N ASP A 5 5.43 -10.76 0.38
CA ASP A 5 5.89 -11.79 -0.56
C ASP A 5 5.72 -11.33 -2.01
N SER A 6 4.56 -10.76 -2.36
CA SER A 6 4.31 -10.20 -3.68
C SER A 6 5.30 -9.09 -4.05
N ILE A 7 5.64 -8.21 -3.11
CA ILE A 7 6.63 -7.13 -3.30
C ILE A 7 8.04 -7.73 -3.48
N VAL A 8 8.45 -8.66 -2.62
CA VAL A 8 9.75 -9.34 -2.73
C VAL A 8 9.89 -10.00 -4.11
N MET A 9 8.84 -10.67 -4.58
CA MET A 9 8.86 -11.33 -5.91
C MET A 9 8.86 -10.32 -7.06
N ALA A 10 8.20 -9.16 -6.92
CA ALA A 10 8.27 -8.08 -7.91
C ALA A 10 9.69 -7.48 -7.99
N VAL A 11 10.32 -7.22 -6.84
CA VAL A 11 11.71 -6.71 -6.78
C VAL A 11 12.68 -7.74 -7.37
N LYS A 12 12.52 -9.03 -7.05
CA LYS A 12 13.32 -10.11 -7.65
C LYS A 12 13.19 -10.13 -9.17
N ALA A 13 11.96 -10.03 -9.68
CA ALA A 13 11.71 -10.03 -11.12
C ALA A 13 12.36 -8.81 -11.80
N ALA A 14 12.22 -7.63 -11.23
CA ALA A 14 12.82 -6.40 -11.75
C ALA A 14 14.36 -6.46 -11.74
N ARG A 15 14.96 -6.96 -10.64
CA ARG A 15 16.41 -7.15 -10.55
C ARG A 15 16.93 -8.09 -11.64
N ASP A 16 16.31 -9.23 -11.80
CA ASP A 16 16.78 -10.25 -12.73
C ASP A 16 16.51 -9.82 -14.18
N TYR A 17 15.42 -9.08 -14.42
CA TYR A 17 15.16 -8.44 -15.71
C TYR A 17 16.23 -7.39 -16.03
N ALA A 18 16.56 -6.50 -15.09
CA ALA A 18 17.59 -5.47 -15.26
C ALA A 18 18.97 -6.09 -15.54
N ARG A 19 19.32 -7.17 -14.84
CA ARG A 19 20.55 -7.92 -15.09
C ARG A 19 20.58 -8.52 -16.50
N ALA A 20 19.50 -9.17 -16.92
CA ALA A 20 19.45 -9.87 -18.20
C ALA A 20 19.30 -8.92 -19.40
N LYS A 21 18.57 -7.81 -19.27
CA LYS A 21 18.24 -6.92 -20.38
C LYS A 21 19.11 -5.67 -20.46
N HIS A 22 19.63 -5.20 -19.31
CA HIS A 22 20.39 -3.95 -19.21
C HIS A 22 21.81 -4.16 -18.70
N GLY A 23 22.19 -5.39 -18.35
CA GLY A 23 23.55 -5.70 -17.87
C GLY A 23 23.89 -5.12 -16.48
N LEU A 24 22.91 -4.70 -15.70
CA LEU A 24 23.12 -4.15 -14.36
C LEU A 24 23.53 -5.25 -13.38
N THR A 25 24.75 -5.16 -12.80
CA THR A 25 25.32 -6.26 -12.00
C THR A 25 25.64 -5.92 -10.55
N GLY A 26 25.80 -4.66 -10.19
CA GLY A 26 26.20 -4.27 -8.82
C GLY A 26 25.70 -2.89 -8.44
N GLY A 27 25.66 -2.60 -7.13
CA GLY A 27 25.25 -1.30 -6.59
C GLY A 27 23.81 -0.91 -6.91
N LEU A 28 22.94 -1.90 -7.14
CA LEU A 28 21.58 -1.67 -7.60
C LEU A 28 20.75 -0.87 -6.60
N ASN A 29 19.88 0.00 -7.11
CA ASN A 29 18.98 0.76 -6.26
C ASN A 29 17.53 0.83 -6.80
N ILE A 30 16.63 1.11 -5.86
CA ILE A 30 15.20 1.39 -6.07
C ILE A 30 14.94 2.82 -5.61
N ILE A 31 14.24 3.61 -6.42
CA ILE A 31 13.78 4.94 -6.03
C ILE A 31 12.31 4.84 -5.64
N ALA A 32 11.98 5.21 -4.41
CA ALA A 32 10.64 5.11 -3.86
C ALA A 32 10.29 6.33 -2.99
N PRO A 33 9.00 6.75 -2.90
CA PRO A 33 8.60 7.79 -1.95
C PRO A 33 8.81 7.31 -0.50
N SER A 34 9.06 8.23 0.42
CA SER A 34 9.23 7.89 1.85
C SER A 34 8.00 7.23 2.47
N SER A 35 6.83 7.40 1.87
CA SER A 35 5.56 6.75 2.24
C SER A 35 5.44 5.29 1.83
N VAL A 36 6.38 4.74 1.05
CA VAL A 36 6.30 3.36 0.57
C VAL A 36 6.37 2.34 1.72
N HIS A 37 5.70 1.21 1.55
CA HIS A 37 5.66 0.16 2.57
C HIS A 37 7.06 -0.43 2.83
N PRO A 38 7.46 -0.70 4.11
CA PRO A 38 8.78 -1.24 4.46
C PRO A 38 9.13 -2.61 3.86
N ALA A 39 8.20 -3.27 3.20
CA ALA A 39 8.47 -4.50 2.46
C ALA A 39 9.51 -4.30 1.33
N PHE A 40 9.65 -3.08 0.79
CA PHE A 40 10.70 -2.76 -0.18
C PHE A 40 12.08 -2.74 0.46
N ASP A 41 12.21 -2.17 1.66
CA ASP A 41 13.49 -2.21 2.41
C ASP A 41 13.87 -3.64 2.75
N LYS A 42 12.87 -4.45 3.16
CA LYS A 42 13.08 -5.87 3.41
C LYS A 42 13.56 -6.61 2.16
N ALA A 43 12.93 -6.35 1.01
CA ALA A 43 13.35 -6.92 -0.27
C ALA A 43 14.75 -6.45 -0.65
N GLY A 44 15.05 -5.16 -0.48
CA GLY A 44 16.37 -4.58 -0.72
C GLY A 44 17.44 -5.23 0.13
N MET A 45 17.21 -5.36 1.43
CA MET A 45 18.13 -6.03 2.36
C MET A 45 18.36 -7.51 1.98
N MET A 46 17.33 -8.24 1.55
CA MET A 46 17.46 -9.65 1.15
C MET A 46 18.23 -9.84 -0.16
N MET A 47 18.27 -8.83 -1.03
CA MET A 47 18.80 -8.93 -2.39
C MET A 47 19.99 -8.03 -2.66
N ASP A 48 20.52 -7.37 -1.64
CA ASP A 48 21.62 -6.40 -1.73
C ASP A 48 21.30 -5.26 -2.72
N ILE A 49 20.12 -4.64 -2.51
CA ILE A 49 19.61 -3.51 -3.30
C ILE A 49 19.34 -2.35 -2.36
N GLU A 50 19.90 -1.18 -2.63
CA GLU A 50 19.62 0.04 -1.89
C GLU A 50 18.18 0.52 -2.18
N VAL A 51 17.43 0.89 -1.13
CA VAL A 51 16.13 1.56 -1.30
C VAL A 51 16.30 3.02 -0.91
N ARG A 52 16.31 3.89 -1.91
CA ARG A 52 16.41 5.34 -1.74
C ARG A 52 15.02 5.92 -1.54
N ARG A 53 14.74 6.30 -0.31
CA ARG A 53 13.47 6.92 0.08
C ARG A 53 13.52 8.42 -0.16
N ILE A 54 12.70 8.88 -1.10
CA ILE A 54 12.57 10.29 -1.47
C ILE A 54 11.43 10.90 -0.64
N PRO A 55 11.67 12.04 0.03
CA PRO A 55 10.62 12.74 0.77
C PRO A 55 9.37 12.97 -0.09
N VAL A 56 8.21 12.79 0.51
CA VAL A 56 6.94 13.10 -0.16
C VAL A 56 6.70 14.60 -0.20
N LYS A 57 5.96 15.04 -1.22
CA LYS A 57 5.45 16.41 -1.35
C LYS A 57 3.93 16.36 -1.33
N ASP A 58 3.33 17.12 -0.44
CA ASP A 58 1.86 17.10 -0.23
C ASP A 58 1.33 15.66 -0.01
N TYR A 59 2.09 14.86 0.75
CA TYR A 59 1.81 13.44 1.08
C TYR A 59 1.85 12.47 -0.11
N LEU A 60 2.29 12.90 -1.28
CA LEU A 60 2.41 12.12 -2.52
C LEU A 60 3.87 11.99 -2.95
N ALA A 61 4.17 11.02 -3.79
CA ALA A 61 5.47 10.86 -4.43
C ALA A 61 5.86 12.13 -5.20
N ASP A 62 7.01 12.72 -4.86
CA ASP A 62 7.61 13.83 -5.59
C ASP A 62 8.38 13.29 -6.82
N VAL A 63 7.72 13.33 -7.97
CA VAL A 63 8.26 12.74 -9.21
C VAL A 63 9.52 13.46 -9.67
N GLU A 64 9.64 14.79 -9.44
CA GLU A 64 10.81 15.56 -9.81
C GLU A 64 12.01 15.22 -8.95
N ALA A 65 11.81 15.12 -7.65
CA ALA A 65 12.84 14.67 -6.72
C ALA A 65 13.24 13.20 -6.96
N MET A 66 12.27 12.33 -7.29
CA MET A 66 12.56 10.95 -7.69
C MET A 66 13.37 10.89 -8.99
N GLU A 67 13.05 11.72 -10.01
CA GLU A 67 13.83 11.79 -11.25
C GLU A 67 15.27 12.24 -10.99
N ALA A 68 15.47 13.22 -10.11
CA ALA A 68 16.80 13.72 -9.76
C ALA A 68 17.68 12.67 -9.01
N ALA A 69 17.06 11.69 -8.36
CA ALA A 69 17.76 10.63 -7.63
C ALA A 69 18.13 9.41 -8.50
N ILE A 70 17.68 9.36 -9.75
CA ILE A 70 17.98 8.27 -10.69
C ILE A 70 19.45 8.32 -11.11
N ASP A 71 20.13 7.20 -11.05
CA ASP A 71 21.48 6.99 -11.57
C ASP A 71 21.57 5.75 -12.48
N GLU A 72 22.78 5.40 -12.92
CA GLU A 72 23.04 4.25 -13.80
C GLU A 72 22.81 2.89 -13.14
N HIS A 73 22.64 2.84 -11.82
CA HIS A 73 22.37 1.63 -11.05
C HIS A 73 20.88 1.48 -10.68
N THR A 74 20.06 2.46 -11.04
CA THR A 74 18.62 2.44 -10.74
C THR A 74 17.93 1.39 -11.59
N LEU A 75 17.25 0.45 -10.95
CA LEU A 75 16.51 -0.61 -11.64
C LEU A 75 14.98 -0.42 -11.61
N MET A 76 14.46 0.27 -10.58
CA MET A 76 13.03 0.33 -10.32
C MET A 76 12.61 1.67 -9.71
N LEU A 77 11.46 2.15 -10.17
CA LEU A 77 10.66 3.16 -9.50
C LEU A 77 9.47 2.49 -8.80
N VAL A 78 9.04 3.05 -7.69
CA VAL A 78 7.86 2.58 -6.96
C VAL A 78 6.88 3.72 -6.75
N GLY A 79 5.60 3.45 -6.91
CA GLY A 79 4.50 4.30 -6.46
C GLY A 79 3.42 3.44 -5.82
N SER A 80 2.57 4.02 -4.99
CA SER A 80 1.54 3.29 -4.23
C SER A 80 0.13 3.70 -4.64
N ALA A 81 -0.80 2.76 -4.58
CA ALA A 81 -2.20 3.01 -4.89
C ALA A 81 -3.15 2.27 -3.92
N PRO A 82 -3.49 2.88 -2.76
CA PRO A 82 -2.89 4.09 -2.18
C PRO A 82 -1.64 3.79 -1.35
N CYS A 83 -0.87 4.81 -1.01
CA CYS A 83 0.13 4.69 0.03
C CYS A 83 -0.54 4.43 1.39
N PHE A 84 0.05 3.56 2.21
CA PHE A 84 -0.58 3.16 3.47
C PHE A 84 -0.66 4.31 4.49
N PRO A 85 0.38 5.17 4.68
CA PRO A 85 0.33 6.21 5.71
C PRO A 85 -0.78 7.25 5.49
N PHE A 86 -1.04 7.65 4.25
CA PHE A 86 -1.92 8.79 3.96
C PHE A 86 -3.19 8.43 3.19
N GLY A 87 -3.27 7.21 2.65
CA GLY A 87 -4.44 6.77 1.87
C GLY A 87 -4.56 7.39 0.48
N LEU A 88 -3.48 8.00 -0.03
CA LEU A 88 -3.45 8.72 -1.30
C LEU A 88 -2.84 7.86 -2.42
N ILE A 89 -3.40 7.98 -3.62
CA ILE A 89 -2.84 7.36 -4.83
C ILE A 89 -1.74 8.26 -5.37
N ASP A 90 -0.52 7.75 -5.44
CA ASP A 90 0.62 8.44 -6.02
C ASP A 90 0.39 8.82 -7.49
N PRO A 91 1.11 9.82 -8.05
CA PRO A 91 0.94 10.26 -9.42
C PRO A 91 1.51 9.25 -10.44
N ILE A 92 0.89 8.05 -10.50
CA ILE A 92 1.38 6.88 -11.26
C ILE A 92 1.50 7.18 -12.77
N GLU A 93 0.63 8.02 -13.34
CA GLU A 93 0.75 8.41 -14.75
C GLU A 93 2.04 9.20 -15.03
N LYS A 94 2.46 10.07 -14.09
CA LYS A 94 3.73 10.80 -14.20
C LYS A 94 4.92 9.86 -13.99
N LEU A 95 4.86 8.98 -12.99
CA LEU A 95 5.87 7.94 -12.76
C LEU A 95 5.99 7.00 -13.96
N GLY A 96 4.87 6.64 -14.61
CA GLY A 96 4.86 5.82 -15.82
C GLY A 96 5.59 6.47 -16.99
N LYS A 97 5.37 7.76 -17.22
CA LYS A 97 6.12 8.53 -18.23
C LYS A 97 7.61 8.58 -17.91
N LEU A 98 7.96 8.80 -16.64
CA LEU A 98 9.35 8.81 -16.20
C LEU A 98 10.01 7.44 -16.38
N ALA A 99 9.33 6.36 -16.01
CA ALA A 99 9.82 4.98 -16.18
C ALA A 99 10.08 4.65 -17.65
N GLN A 100 9.18 5.05 -18.55
CA GLN A 100 9.38 4.87 -20.00
C GLN A 100 10.58 5.68 -20.53
N LYS A 101 10.70 6.95 -20.12
CA LYS A 101 11.80 7.84 -20.51
C LYS A 101 13.17 7.31 -20.09
N ARG A 102 13.25 6.70 -18.89
CA ARG A 102 14.48 6.19 -18.29
C ARG A 102 14.71 4.69 -18.50
N VAL A 103 13.76 4.00 -19.17
CA VAL A 103 13.77 2.54 -19.40
C VAL A 103 13.88 1.78 -18.08
N LEU A 104 13.10 2.18 -17.07
CA LEU A 104 13.08 1.59 -15.74
C LEU A 104 11.83 0.75 -15.52
N TRP A 105 11.92 -0.18 -14.58
CA TRP A 105 10.76 -0.90 -14.07
C TRP A 105 9.92 0.01 -13.18
N LEU A 106 8.62 0.11 -13.41
CA LEU A 106 7.69 0.76 -12.47
C LEU A 106 6.83 -0.31 -11.80
N HIS A 107 6.96 -0.42 -10.49
CA HIS A 107 6.05 -1.21 -9.67
C HIS A 107 5.02 -0.32 -8.99
N VAL A 108 3.76 -0.75 -9.02
CA VAL A 108 2.68 -0.11 -8.26
C VAL A 108 2.30 -0.99 -7.08
N ASP A 109 2.56 -0.51 -5.88
CA ASP A 109 2.05 -1.15 -4.68
C ASP A 109 0.57 -0.82 -4.49
N ALA A 110 -0.28 -1.70 -4.99
CA ALA A 110 -1.71 -1.66 -4.79
C ALA A 110 -2.20 -2.73 -3.80
N CYS A 111 -1.36 -3.13 -2.85
CA CYS A 111 -1.73 -4.10 -1.82
C CYS A 111 -3.02 -3.71 -1.10
N VAL A 112 -3.28 -2.42 -0.89
CA VAL A 112 -4.56 -1.92 -0.38
C VAL A 112 -5.56 -1.70 -1.49
N GLY A 113 -5.18 -1.00 -2.56
CA GLY A 113 -6.12 -0.48 -3.57
C GLY A 113 -6.56 -1.48 -4.62
N GLY A 114 -5.80 -2.54 -4.86
CA GLY A 114 -6.05 -3.47 -5.97
C GLY A 114 -7.42 -4.11 -5.98
N TYR A 115 -8.00 -4.36 -4.80
CA TYR A 115 -9.30 -5.00 -4.62
C TYR A 115 -10.38 -4.06 -4.04
N ILE A 116 -10.12 -2.75 -3.97
CA ILE A 116 -11.12 -1.73 -3.65
C ILE A 116 -11.35 -0.76 -4.81
N ALA A 117 -10.28 -0.24 -5.40
CA ALA A 117 -10.35 0.82 -6.40
C ALA A 117 -11.18 0.46 -7.64
N PRO A 118 -11.13 -0.76 -8.22
CA PRO A 118 -11.97 -1.12 -9.36
C PRO A 118 -13.46 -0.95 -9.07
N PHE A 119 -13.91 -1.38 -7.89
CA PHE A 119 -15.31 -1.33 -7.50
C PHE A 119 -15.75 0.09 -7.11
N VAL A 120 -14.86 0.89 -6.53
CA VAL A 120 -15.09 2.32 -6.26
C VAL A 120 -15.27 3.08 -7.57
N ARG A 121 -14.46 2.79 -8.60
CA ARG A 121 -14.67 3.32 -9.96
C ARG A 121 -16.00 2.89 -10.57
N MET A 122 -16.36 1.60 -10.43
CA MET A 122 -17.66 1.10 -10.90
C MET A 122 -18.86 1.75 -10.19
N ASN A 123 -18.65 2.30 -9.01
CA ASN A 123 -19.64 3.08 -8.27
C ASN A 123 -19.65 4.57 -8.67
N GLY A 124 -18.86 4.98 -9.68
CA GLY A 124 -18.89 6.31 -10.25
C GLY A 124 -17.88 7.31 -9.65
N VAL A 125 -16.99 6.85 -8.77
CA VAL A 125 -15.92 7.70 -8.23
C VAL A 125 -14.77 7.77 -9.22
N ASP A 126 -14.38 8.99 -9.60
CA ASP A 126 -13.18 9.20 -10.43
C ASP A 126 -11.92 9.02 -9.57
N LEU A 127 -11.05 8.11 -9.98
CA LEU A 127 -9.79 7.81 -9.31
C LEU A 127 -8.61 7.97 -10.28
N PRO A 128 -7.46 8.47 -9.83
CA PRO A 128 -6.26 8.47 -10.63
C PRO A 128 -5.94 7.08 -11.20
N LYS A 129 -5.47 7.02 -12.43
CA LYS A 129 -5.08 5.74 -13.06
C LYS A 129 -3.79 5.22 -12.43
N PHE A 130 -3.76 3.94 -12.12
CA PHE A 130 -2.59 3.29 -11.53
C PHE A 130 -2.33 1.87 -12.04
N ASP A 131 -3.26 1.32 -12.80
CA ASP A 131 -3.19 -0.03 -13.33
C ASP A 131 -2.45 -0.10 -14.68
N PHE A 132 -2.51 -1.23 -15.36
CA PHE A 132 -1.84 -1.42 -16.65
C PHE A 132 -2.40 -0.54 -17.79
N SER A 133 -3.45 0.24 -17.57
CA SER A 133 -3.86 1.29 -18.52
C SER A 133 -2.85 2.45 -18.56
N VAL A 134 -2.00 2.58 -17.53
CA VAL A 134 -0.88 3.53 -17.53
C VAL A 134 0.30 2.88 -18.24
N PRO A 135 0.75 3.43 -19.40
CA PRO A 135 1.98 2.98 -20.04
C PRO A 135 3.17 3.15 -19.08
N GLY A 136 4.08 2.18 -19.07
CA GLY A 136 5.26 2.21 -18.18
C GLY A 136 5.07 1.45 -16.86
N VAL A 137 3.85 1.16 -16.39
CA VAL A 137 3.64 0.24 -15.26
C VAL A 137 4.06 -1.17 -15.67
N SER A 138 5.03 -1.75 -14.97
CA SER A 138 5.61 -3.07 -15.25
C SER A 138 4.98 -4.16 -14.41
N SER A 139 4.70 -3.89 -13.13
CA SER A 139 4.07 -4.83 -12.21
C SER A 139 3.22 -4.15 -11.16
N ILE A 140 2.26 -4.90 -10.60
CA ILE A 140 1.31 -4.42 -9.58
C ILE A 140 1.16 -5.49 -8.53
N SER A 141 1.26 -5.13 -7.23
CA SER A 141 0.87 -6.00 -6.12
C SER A 141 -0.55 -5.70 -5.66
N GLY A 142 -1.28 -6.73 -5.19
CA GLY A 142 -2.64 -6.55 -4.68
C GLY A 142 -3.01 -7.64 -3.68
N ASP A 143 -3.56 -7.25 -2.51
CA ASP A 143 -3.88 -8.19 -1.43
C ASP A 143 -5.37 -8.54 -1.39
N LEU A 144 -5.71 -9.78 -1.72
CA LEU A 144 -7.05 -10.31 -1.54
C LEU A 144 -7.48 -10.33 -0.06
N HIS A 145 -6.51 -10.52 0.86
CA HIS A 145 -6.79 -10.55 2.30
C HIS A 145 -6.98 -9.16 2.96
N LYS A 146 -6.94 -8.08 2.16
CA LYS A 146 -7.34 -6.73 2.58
C LYS A 146 -8.77 -6.46 2.08
N TYR A 147 -8.96 -5.59 1.13
CA TYR A 147 -10.29 -5.27 0.60
C TYR A 147 -10.88 -6.32 -0.38
N GLY A 148 -10.15 -7.39 -0.64
CA GLY A 148 -10.70 -8.59 -1.25
C GLY A 148 -11.41 -9.52 -0.25
N TYR A 149 -11.38 -9.19 1.06
CA TYR A 149 -12.05 -9.89 2.16
C TYR A 149 -11.70 -11.38 2.31
N ALA A 150 -10.62 -11.84 1.69
CA ALA A 150 -10.11 -13.20 1.86
C ALA A 150 -9.39 -13.38 3.19
N SER A 151 -9.22 -14.63 3.60
CA SER A 151 -8.38 -14.98 4.75
C SER A 151 -6.93 -14.53 4.53
N LYS A 152 -6.22 -14.20 5.62
CA LYS A 152 -4.81 -13.81 5.59
C LYS A 152 -3.95 -14.85 4.85
N GLY A 153 -2.92 -14.36 4.17
CA GLY A 153 -2.02 -15.16 3.34
C GLY A 153 -2.43 -15.20 1.85
N ALA A 154 -3.40 -14.38 1.41
CA ALA A 154 -3.80 -14.27 0.01
C ALA A 154 -3.36 -12.90 -0.56
N SER A 155 -2.37 -12.92 -1.44
CA SER A 155 -1.86 -11.78 -2.19
C SER A 155 -1.54 -12.17 -3.61
N THR A 156 -1.53 -11.20 -4.51
CA THR A 156 -1.24 -11.36 -5.93
C THR A 156 -0.17 -10.38 -6.37
N VAL A 157 0.61 -10.79 -7.37
CA VAL A 157 1.46 -9.91 -8.15
C VAL A 157 1.17 -10.13 -9.63
N PHE A 158 0.94 -9.05 -10.33
CA PHE A 158 0.65 -9.02 -11.75
C PHE A 158 1.81 -8.39 -12.49
N PHE A 159 2.04 -8.83 -13.72
CA PHE A 159 3.08 -8.32 -14.59
C PHE A 159 2.48 -7.92 -15.94
N ARG A 160 2.99 -6.86 -16.54
CA ARG A 160 2.51 -6.36 -17.83
C ARG A 160 2.64 -7.42 -18.94
N THR A 161 3.74 -8.16 -18.95
CA THR A 161 4.01 -9.18 -19.96
C THR A 161 4.38 -10.53 -19.34
N LYS A 162 4.20 -11.60 -20.12
CA LYS A 162 4.66 -12.93 -19.73
C LYS A 162 6.18 -12.95 -19.52
N GLU A 163 6.94 -12.26 -20.37
CA GLU A 163 8.39 -12.17 -20.25
C GLU A 163 8.78 -11.57 -18.88
N MET A 164 8.22 -10.45 -18.49
CA MET A 164 8.49 -9.82 -17.18
C MET A 164 8.14 -10.77 -16.03
N ARG A 165 7.01 -11.48 -16.11
CA ARG A 165 6.61 -12.46 -15.10
C ARG A 165 7.60 -13.62 -15.00
N ASP A 166 8.15 -14.08 -16.11
CA ASP A 166 9.03 -15.25 -16.12
C ASP A 166 10.33 -14.98 -15.34
N PHE A 167 10.77 -13.72 -15.19
CA PHE A 167 11.88 -13.33 -14.30
C PHE A 167 11.55 -13.48 -12.81
N MET A 168 10.28 -13.64 -12.43
CA MET A 168 9.90 -13.98 -11.07
C MET A 168 10.29 -15.40 -10.68
N HIS A 169 10.34 -16.33 -11.66
CA HIS A 169 10.58 -17.74 -11.39
C HIS A 169 12.00 -17.99 -10.86
N PHE A 170 12.11 -18.92 -9.93
CA PHE A 170 13.35 -19.61 -9.61
C PHE A 170 13.44 -20.87 -10.46
N ASP A 171 14.55 -21.05 -11.16
CA ASP A 171 14.84 -22.21 -11.99
C ASP A 171 16.11 -22.87 -11.48
N ALA A 172 15.97 -24.06 -10.92
CA ALA A 172 17.09 -24.79 -10.33
C ALA A 172 18.06 -25.37 -11.36
N GLY A 173 17.73 -25.34 -12.66
CA GLY A 173 18.56 -25.97 -13.69
C GLY A 173 18.68 -27.49 -13.49
N PRO A 174 19.84 -28.10 -13.79
CA PRO A 174 20.03 -29.53 -13.63
C PRO A 174 20.11 -29.91 -12.14
N TRP A 175 19.18 -30.75 -11.73
CA TRP A 175 19.08 -31.31 -10.40
C TRP A 175 18.78 -32.83 -10.51
N PRO A 176 19.16 -33.72 -9.54
CA PRO A 176 18.99 -35.17 -9.69
C PRO A 176 17.59 -35.66 -10.07
N LEU A 177 16.53 -34.94 -9.69
CA LEU A 177 15.15 -35.21 -10.12
C LEU A 177 14.71 -34.45 -11.37
N GLY A 178 15.61 -33.80 -12.07
CA GLY A 178 15.34 -33.01 -13.26
C GLY A 178 15.23 -31.52 -12.97
N ARG A 179 14.69 -30.75 -13.92
CA ARG A 179 14.52 -29.28 -13.80
C ARG A 179 13.37 -28.95 -12.83
N MET A 180 13.64 -28.13 -11.85
CA MET A 180 12.63 -27.61 -10.90
C MET A 180 12.45 -26.10 -11.08
N VAL A 181 11.22 -25.66 -11.30
CA VAL A 181 10.87 -24.24 -11.43
C VAL A 181 9.79 -23.89 -10.41
N THR A 182 10.01 -22.85 -9.62
CA THR A 182 9.02 -22.34 -8.66
C THR A 182 8.77 -20.85 -8.90
N PRO A 183 7.49 -20.41 -8.94
CA PRO A 183 7.14 -19.01 -9.19
C PRO A 183 7.06 -18.13 -7.93
N THR A 184 7.29 -18.69 -6.76
CA THR A 184 7.07 -18.00 -5.46
C THR A 184 8.27 -18.17 -4.54
N LEU A 185 8.37 -17.33 -3.51
CA LEU A 185 9.43 -17.42 -2.50
C LEU A 185 9.38 -18.79 -1.78
N ALA A 186 8.19 -19.23 -1.37
CA ALA A 186 7.99 -20.56 -0.84
C ALA A 186 7.68 -21.56 -1.97
N GLY A 187 8.23 -22.76 -1.92
CA GLY A 187 7.95 -23.81 -2.89
C GLY A 187 6.49 -24.27 -2.77
N THR A 188 6.15 -24.95 -1.66
CA THR A 188 4.78 -25.37 -1.32
C THR A 188 4.06 -24.24 -0.57
N ARG A 189 2.80 -23.99 -0.93
CA ARG A 189 1.96 -22.96 -0.30
C ARG A 189 0.69 -23.59 0.26
N PRO A 190 0.15 -23.07 1.39
CA PRO A 190 -1.12 -23.56 1.92
C PRO A 190 -2.27 -23.23 0.95
N GLY A 191 -3.04 -24.24 0.56
CA GLY A 191 -4.19 -24.08 -0.35
C GLY A 191 -5.39 -23.36 0.29
N GLY A 192 -5.48 -23.33 1.62
CA GLY A 192 -6.62 -22.75 2.33
C GLY A 192 -6.86 -21.28 2.03
N ALA A 193 -5.81 -20.45 2.02
CA ALA A 193 -5.94 -19.02 1.69
C ALA A 193 -6.35 -18.81 0.23
N ILE A 194 -5.87 -19.64 -0.69
CA ILE A 194 -6.24 -19.59 -2.11
C ILE A 194 -7.71 -19.98 -2.29
N ALA A 195 -8.14 -21.07 -1.66
CA ALA A 195 -9.52 -21.52 -1.68
C ALA A 195 -10.48 -20.50 -1.04
N ALA A 196 -10.09 -19.88 0.06
CA ALA A 196 -10.85 -18.82 0.70
C ALA A 196 -10.97 -17.57 -0.19
N ALA A 197 -9.90 -17.20 -0.90
CA ALA A 197 -9.91 -16.11 -1.85
C ALA A 197 -10.88 -16.40 -3.02
N TRP A 198 -10.84 -17.61 -3.57
CA TRP A 198 -11.77 -18.04 -4.59
C TRP A 198 -13.22 -18.02 -4.08
N ALA A 199 -13.47 -18.62 -2.92
CA ALA A 199 -14.81 -18.70 -2.34
C ALA A 199 -15.43 -17.33 -2.10
N ILE A 200 -14.69 -16.38 -1.50
CA ILE A 200 -15.21 -15.04 -1.23
C ILE A 200 -15.47 -14.26 -2.52
N THR A 201 -14.62 -14.42 -3.55
CA THR A 201 -14.85 -13.76 -4.84
C THR A 201 -16.09 -14.29 -5.55
N GLN A 202 -16.38 -15.60 -5.44
CA GLN A 202 -17.62 -16.19 -5.96
C GLN A 202 -18.84 -15.78 -5.14
N TYR A 203 -18.72 -15.74 -3.81
CA TYR A 203 -19.81 -15.39 -2.90
C TYR A 203 -20.26 -13.94 -3.06
N LEU A 204 -19.34 -13.00 -3.10
CA LEU A 204 -19.65 -11.58 -3.24
C LEU A 204 -19.99 -11.22 -4.71
N GLY A 205 -19.27 -11.79 -5.66
CA GLY A 205 -19.37 -11.35 -7.06
C GLY A 205 -19.09 -9.87 -7.23
N VAL A 206 -19.32 -9.34 -8.41
CA VAL A 206 -19.08 -7.91 -8.71
C VAL A 206 -19.98 -7.01 -7.85
N ASP A 207 -21.26 -7.34 -7.73
CA ASP A 207 -22.24 -6.49 -7.03
C ASP A 207 -21.99 -6.48 -5.53
N GLY A 208 -21.65 -7.61 -4.92
CA GLY A 208 -21.28 -7.66 -3.51
C GLY A 208 -20.02 -6.85 -3.21
N TYR A 209 -19.00 -6.92 -4.05
CA TYR A 209 -17.82 -6.06 -3.89
C TYR A 209 -18.17 -4.58 -4.07
N ARG A 210 -18.96 -4.21 -5.06
CA ARG A 210 -19.43 -2.83 -5.25
C ARG A 210 -20.15 -2.30 -4.02
N GLU A 211 -21.05 -3.10 -3.43
CA GLU A 211 -21.77 -2.75 -2.21
C GLU A 211 -20.82 -2.54 -1.04
N LYS A 212 -19.93 -3.49 -0.78
CA LYS A 212 -18.95 -3.38 0.31
C LYS A 212 -18.03 -2.17 0.16
N GLN A 213 -17.62 -1.84 -1.05
CA GLN A 213 -16.78 -0.66 -1.26
C GLN A 213 -17.57 0.65 -1.16
N ARG A 214 -18.87 0.65 -1.48
CA ARG A 214 -19.74 1.79 -1.22
C ARG A 214 -19.87 2.06 0.28
N GLU A 215 -20.05 1.02 1.09
CA GLU A 215 -20.07 1.10 2.55
C GLU A 215 -18.75 1.65 3.13
N VAL A 216 -17.59 1.22 2.60
CA VAL A 216 -16.27 1.74 3.02
C VAL A 216 -16.11 3.22 2.70
N VAL A 217 -16.50 3.64 1.49
CA VAL A 217 -16.45 5.05 1.07
C VAL A 217 -17.38 5.90 1.95
N ALA A 218 -18.60 5.44 2.22
CA ALA A 218 -19.55 6.14 3.08
C ALA A 218 -19.01 6.31 4.51
N ALA A 219 -18.39 5.26 5.08
CA ALA A 219 -17.75 5.36 6.39
C ALA A 219 -16.61 6.40 6.40
N ARG A 220 -15.78 6.41 5.34
CA ARG A 220 -14.72 7.41 5.20
C ARG A 220 -15.28 8.83 5.15
N GLU A 221 -16.30 9.07 4.34
CA GLU A 221 -16.91 10.39 4.19
C GLU A 221 -17.53 10.89 5.50
N THR A 222 -18.22 10.00 6.22
CA THR A 222 -18.82 10.30 7.52
C THR A 222 -17.73 10.68 8.55
N ILE A 223 -16.67 9.87 8.66
CA ILE A 223 -15.59 10.13 9.61
C ILE A 223 -14.81 11.38 9.20
N ALA A 224 -14.43 11.52 7.92
CA ALA A 224 -13.71 12.70 7.45
C ALA A 224 -14.48 14.01 7.66
N LYS A 225 -15.81 13.98 7.50
CA LYS A 225 -16.64 15.13 7.80
C LYS A 225 -16.66 15.42 9.31
N GLY A 226 -16.90 14.40 10.13
CA GLY A 226 -16.90 14.53 11.59
C GLY A 226 -15.57 15.01 12.14
N ASP A 227 -14.45 14.53 11.62
CA ASP A 227 -13.12 14.99 11.97
C ASP A 227 -12.96 16.50 11.72
N ARG A 228 -13.36 16.97 10.54
CA ARG A 228 -13.31 18.40 10.20
C ARG A 228 -14.22 19.23 11.10
N ASP A 229 -15.43 18.75 11.38
CA ASP A 229 -16.39 19.41 12.29
C ASP A 229 -15.81 19.53 13.73
N LEU A 230 -14.91 18.62 14.12
CA LEU A 230 -14.18 18.64 15.39
C LEU A 230 -12.85 19.44 15.34
N GLY A 231 -12.52 20.08 14.22
CA GLY A 231 -11.31 20.89 14.05
C GLY A 231 -10.07 20.13 13.62
N PHE A 232 -10.20 18.83 13.28
CA PHE A 232 -9.09 18.07 12.71
C PHE A 232 -8.89 18.41 11.23
N GLN A 233 -7.67 18.21 10.76
CA GLN A 233 -7.26 18.38 9.38
C GLN A 233 -6.95 17.01 8.76
N VAL A 234 -7.72 16.61 7.77
CA VAL A 234 -7.45 15.39 6.99
C VAL A 234 -6.23 15.64 6.12
N LEU A 235 -5.29 14.69 6.11
CA LEU A 235 -4.06 14.78 5.32
C LEU A 235 -4.35 14.41 3.85
N GLY A 236 -4.31 15.40 2.98
CA GLY A 236 -4.64 15.25 1.57
C GLY A 236 -6.13 14.96 1.33
N GLU A 237 -6.43 14.33 0.20
CA GLU A 237 -7.80 13.98 -0.21
C GLU A 237 -7.91 12.46 -0.48
N PRO A 238 -8.01 11.62 0.56
CA PRO A 238 -8.12 10.19 0.39
C PRO A 238 -9.43 9.79 -0.27
N GLN A 239 -9.36 8.89 -1.25
CA GLN A 239 -10.51 8.48 -2.06
C GLN A 239 -10.94 7.02 -1.80
N LEU A 240 -10.10 6.25 -1.12
CA LEU A 240 -10.33 4.84 -0.80
C LEU A 240 -10.65 4.64 0.68
N GLY A 241 -10.25 3.52 1.26
CA GLY A 241 -10.63 3.15 2.62
C GLY A 241 -9.62 3.52 3.71
N ILE A 242 -8.62 4.35 3.42
CA ILE A 242 -7.66 4.86 4.42
C ILE A 242 -7.82 6.35 4.58
N ILE A 243 -7.74 6.83 5.83
CA ILE A 243 -7.73 8.25 6.17
C ILE A 243 -6.69 8.50 7.27
N ALA A 244 -5.94 9.59 7.13
CA ALA A 244 -5.08 10.11 8.18
C ALA A 244 -5.46 11.57 8.47
N PHE A 245 -5.42 11.97 9.74
CA PHE A 245 -5.81 13.32 10.14
C PHE A 245 -5.06 13.78 11.38
N THR A 246 -4.78 15.06 11.46
CA THR A 246 -4.04 15.73 12.53
C THR A 246 -4.89 16.82 13.18
N HIS A 247 -4.42 17.38 14.30
CA HIS A 247 -5.07 18.51 14.93
C HIS A 247 -4.06 19.64 15.13
N PRO A 248 -4.41 20.91 14.81
CA PRO A 248 -3.46 22.02 14.88
C PRO A 248 -3.02 22.37 16.31
N GLU A 249 -3.87 22.12 17.31
CA GLU A 249 -3.64 22.53 18.69
C GLU A 249 -3.33 21.36 19.65
N HIS A 250 -3.67 20.13 19.26
CA HIS A 250 -3.53 18.95 20.12
C HIS A 250 -2.64 17.90 19.47
N ASP A 251 -1.74 17.30 20.26
CA ASP A 251 -0.88 16.21 19.79
C ASP A 251 -1.71 14.96 19.47
N PRO A 252 -1.75 14.50 18.20
CA PRO A 252 -2.49 13.31 17.81
C PRO A 252 -2.06 12.04 18.55
N LEU A 253 -0.80 11.92 18.99
CA LEU A 253 -0.34 10.75 19.73
C LEU A 253 -0.92 10.69 21.14
N ARG A 254 -1.22 11.84 21.75
CA ARG A 254 -1.94 11.89 23.02
C ARG A 254 -3.41 11.51 22.83
N ILE A 255 -4.04 12.04 21.77
CA ILE A 255 -5.42 11.66 21.41
C ILE A 255 -5.51 10.15 21.15
N TYR A 256 -4.55 9.59 20.41
CA TYR A 256 -4.43 8.15 20.22
C TYR A 256 -4.42 7.37 21.54
N THR A 257 -3.60 7.82 22.52
CA THR A 257 -3.53 7.18 23.82
C THR A 257 -4.87 7.20 24.57
N GLU A 258 -5.61 8.31 24.49
CA GLU A 258 -6.94 8.43 25.11
C GLU A 258 -8.00 7.58 24.39
N LEU A 259 -7.93 7.47 23.06
CA LEU A 259 -8.79 6.58 22.29
C LEU A 259 -8.54 5.10 22.62
N MET A 260 -7.28 4.71 22.81
CA MET A 260 -6.92 3.35 23.24
C MET A 260 -7.53 3.01 24.61
N LYS A 261 -7.53 3.94 25.57
CA LYS A 261 -8.18 3.74 26.87
C LYS A 261 -9.70 3.56 26.76
N ARG A 262 -10.32 4.12 25.71
CA ARG A 262 -11.75 3.95 25.40
C ARG A 262 -12.06 2.71 24.58
N GLY A 263 -11.06 1.88 24.32
CA GLY A 263 -11.22 0.61 23.58
C GLY A 263 -11.11 0.74 22.06
N TRP A 264 -10.69 1.90 21.53
CA TRP A 264 -10.46 2.08 20.11
C TRP A 264 -9.04 1.65 19.72
N PHE A 265 -8.96 0.57 18.97
CA PHE A 265 -7.70 0.12 18.38
C PHE A 265 -7.52 0.80 17.02
N THR A 266 -6.89 1.97 17.03
CA THR A 266 -6.53 2.72 15.82
C THR A 266 -5.03 2.59 15.54
N ALA A 267 -4.51 3.35 14.57
CA ALA A 267 -3.09 3.52 14.35
C ALA A 267 -2.73 5.01 14.43
N ALA A 268 -1.44 5.31 14.54
CA ALA A 268 -0.94 6.68 14.53
C ALA A 268 0.29 6.79 13.63
N LEU A 269 0.45 7.93 12.99
CA LEU A 269 1.65 8.31 12.24
C LEU A 269 2.57 9.10 13.17
N ILE A 270 3.86 8.89 12.99
CA ILE A 270 4.91 9.58 13.74
C ILE A 270 5.36 10.86 13.02
N GLU A 271 5.38 10.82 11.68
CA GLU A 271 5.80 11.95 10.86
C GLU A 271 4.98 12.02 9.55
N PRO A 272 4.15 13.07 9.40
CA PRO A 272 3.71 13.98 10.47
C PRO A 272 2.92 13.23 11.54
N ARG A 273 2.84 13.77 12.77
CA ARG A 273 1.98 13.16 13.80
C ARG A 273 0.53 13.25 13.38
N ALA A 274 -0.12 12.10 13.30
CA ALA A 274 -1.51 12.02 12.88
C ALA A 274 -2.18 10.74 13.40
N LEU A 275 -3.49 10.75 13.52
CA LEU A 275 -4.29 9.54 13.66
C LEU A 275 -4.47 8.89 12.29
N HIS A 276 -4.58 7.57 12.27
CA HIS A 276 -4.69 6.80 11.04
C HIS A 276 -5.74 5.71 11.19
N LEU A 277 -6.64 5.63 10.22
CA LEU A 277 -7.69 4.61 10.14
C LEU A 277 -7.65 3.89 8.80
N MET A 278 -7.70 2.56 8.84
CA MET A 278 -8.04 1.73 7.70
C MET A 278 -9.48 1.22 7.89
N LEU A 279 -10.39 1.77 7.10
CA LEU A 279 -11.82 1.60 7.28
C LEU A 279 -12.36 0.33 6.65
N SER A 280 -13.43 -0.16 7.19
CA SER A 280 -14.21 -1.30 6.69
C SER A 280 -15.70 -0.96 6.72
N PRO A 281 -16.58 -1.76 6.12
CA PRO A 281 -18.03 -1.55 6.20
C PRO A 281 -18.56 -1.40 7.64
N LYS A 282 -17.94 -2.09 8.60
CA LYS A 282 -18.32 -2.05 10.02
C LYS A 282 -18.21 -0.65 10.65
N HIS A 283 -17.34 0.20 10.11
CA HIS A 283 -17.18 1.56 10.64
C HIS A 283 -18.42 2.43 10.47
N ASN A 284 -19.36 2.10 9.55
CA ASN A 284 -20.65 2.80 9.47
C ASN A 284 -21.48 2.64 10.74
N GLU A 285 -21.40 1.49 11.41
CA GLU A 285 -22.16 1.21 12.62
C GLU A 285 -21.59 1.93 13.85
N VAL A 286 -20.29 2.24 13.84
CA VAL A 286 -19.58 2.78 15.02
C VAL A 286 -19.08 4.21 14.80
N ALA A 287 -19.26 4.81 13.63
CA ALA A 287 -18.73 6.12 13.30
C ALA A 287 -19.20 7.22 14.28
N ALA A 288 -20.48 7.21 14.64
CA ALA A 288 -21.02 8.20 15.57
C ALA A 288 -20.39 8.11 16.97
N GLN A 289 -20.22 6.87 17.48
CA GLN A 289 -19.57 6.65 18.78
C GLN A 289 -18.09 7.00 18.71
N TYR A 290 -17.40 6.62 17.62
CA TYR A 290 -16.01 6.98 17.40
C TYR A 290 -15.79 8.49 17.44
N LEU A 291 -16.63 9.26 16.75
CA LEU A 291 -16.53 10.72 16.71
C LEU A 291 -16.83 11.36 18.08
N ALA A 292 -17.79 10.81 18.84
CA ALA A 292 -18.06 11.25 20.20
C ALA A 292 -16.84 11.01 21.11
N ASP A 293 -16.28 9.80 21.07
CA ASP A 293 -15.10 9.42 21.85
C ASP A 293 -13.85 10.20 21.42
N LEU A 294 -13.71 10.51 20.14
CA LEU A 294 -12.64 11.37 19.61
C LEU A 294 -12.72 12.78 20.17
N ASN A 295 -13.92 13.35 20.23
CA ASN A 295 -14.15 14.67 20.82
C ASN A 295 -13.82 14.68 22.31
N GLU A 296 -14.25 13.67 23.06
CA GLU A 296 -13.93 13.52 24.49
C GLU A 296 -12.43 13.29 24.71
N ALA A 297 -11.81 12.43 23.90
CA ALA A 297 -10.36 12.17 23.97
C ALA A 297 -9.57 13.46 23.79
N ARG A 298 -9.95 14.29 22.80
CA ARG A 298 -9.36 15.61 22.58
C ARG A 298 -9.52 16.52 23.81
N ALA A 299 -10.70 16.56 24.41
CA ALA A 299 -11.00 17.43 25.54
C ALA A 299 -10.31 17.00 26.86
N THR A 300 -9.92 15.74 26.99
CA THR A 300 -9.29 15.20 28.21
C THR A 300 -7.76 15.35 28.23
N ILE A 301 -7.14 15.83 27.16
CA ILE A 301 -5.69 15.97 27.07
C ILE A 301 -5.24 17.11 28.00
N ARG A 302 -4.51 16.78 29.08
CA ARG A 302 -3.81 17.72 29.91
C ARG A 302 -2.39 17.96 29.42
N GLU A 303 -1.85 19.16 29.51
CA GLU A 303 -0.53 19.56 29.02
C GLU A 303 0.66 18.74 29.56
N GLU A 304 0.49 17.97 30.65
CA GLU A 304 1.56 17.42 31.47
C GLU A 304 1.98 15.96 31.16
N SER A 305 1.36 15.26 30.23
CA SER A 305 1.75 13.87 29.96
C SER A 305 2.36 13.66 28.56
N ILE A 306 3.67 13.53 28.50
CA ILE A 306 4.34 12.99 27.31
C ILE A 306 4.15 11.47 27.33
N PRO A 307 3.44 10.86 26.36
CA PRO A 307 3.33 9.41 26.31
C PRO A 307 4.70 8.79 26.05
N SER A 308 5.13 7.86 26.88
CA SER A 308 6.23 6.97 26.50
C SER A 308 5.71 6.03 25.42
N TYR A 309 6.15 6.21 24.21
CA TYR A 309 5.83 5.32 23.11
C TYR A 309 6.65 4.03 23.24
N ALA A 310 6.03 2.97 23.73
CA ALA A 310 6.51 1.61 23.55
C ALA A 310 5.60 0.97 22.51
N GLY A 311 5.88 1.23 21.24
CA GLY A 311 5.27 0.51 20.14
C GLY A 311 5.86 -0.89 20.08
N THR A 312 5.13 -1.89 20.56
CA THR A 312 5.37 -3.28 20.18
C THR A 312 4.59 -3.54 18.90
N ILE A 313 5.34 -3.85 17.85
CA ILE A 313 4.85 -4.38 16.57
C ILE A 313 4.38 -5.82 16.77
#